data_2a3c470129603015e36d9fa230b7b411
#
_entry.id   2a3c470129603015e36d9fa230b7b411
#
_cell.length_a   1.000
_cell.length_b   1.000
_cell.length_c   1.000
_cell.angle_alpha   90.00
_cell.angle_beta   90.00
_cell.angle_gamma   90.00
#
_symmetry.space_group_name_H-M   'P 1'
#
loop_
_entity.id
_entity.type
_entity.pdbx_description
1 polymer ?
#
loop_
_entity_poly.entity_id
_entity_poly.type
_entity_poly.pdbx_seq_one_letter_code
_entity_poly.pdbx_strand_id
1 'polypeptide(L)'
;MSGIGRRALVVDDNAIMRVIVGRILREAQYEVMEASNGAEAIQGFFRDKPDIVLMDLNMEGIDGTAAIRGILQINPAARIVVCSATSDAHIVLNLLRLGAKGYVTKPFTPEKLLNAIDAALAA
;
A
#
# COMPACT_ATOMS: atom_id res chain seq x y z
N MET A 1 -6.90 6.84 -14.65
CA MET A 1 -6.13 5.68 -15.12
C MET A 1 -6.75 4.41 -14.59
N SER A 2 -6.80 3.38 -15.41
CA SER A 2 -7.46 2.13 -15.07
C SER A 2 -6.47 1.12 -14.51
N GLY A 3 -6.96 0.25 -13.61
CA GLY A 3 -6.20 -0.86 -13.07
C GLY A 3 -6.30 -2.16 -13.89
N ILE A 4 -6.81 -2.11 -15.11
CA ILE A 4 -6.99 -3.30 -15.95
C ILE A 4 -5.66 -4.05 -16.09
N GLY A 5 -5.68 -5.34 -15.74
CA GLY A 5 -4.51 -6.21 -15.79
C GLY A 5 -3.52 -6.00 -14.65
N ARG A 6 -3.85 -5.16 -13.66
CA ARG A 6 -2.98 -4.87 -12.52
C ARG A 6 -3.55 -5.42 -11.22
N ARG A 7 -2.64 -5.80 -10.33
CA ARG A 7 -2.95 -6.36 -9.01
C ARG A 7 -2.55 -5.38 -7.92
N ALA A 8 -3.42 -5.22 -6.94
CA ALA A 8 -3.17 -4.39 -5.77
C ALA A 8 -3.28 -5.22 -4.50
N LEU A 9 -2.31 -5.08 -3.60
CA LEU A 9 -2.34 -5.68 -2.28
C LEU A 9 -2.67 -4.59 -1.27
N VAL A 10 -3.78 -4.77 -0.55
CA VAL A 10 -4.24 -3.85 0.49
C VAL A 10 -3.89 -4.41 1.85
N VAL A 11 -3.05 -3.69 2.59
CA VAL A 11 -2.56 -4.11 3.91
C VAL A 11 -3.09 -3.15 4.97
N ASP A 12 -3.99 -3.64 5.81
CA ASP A 12 -4.57 -2.87 6.90
C ASP A 12 -5.14 -3.87 7.92
N ASP A 13 -4.92 -3.67 9.21
CA ASP A 13 -5.47 -4.55 10.24
C ASP A 13 -6.97 -4.29 10.48
N ASN A 14 -7.51 -3.19 9.99
CA ASN A 14 -8.92 -2.86 10.09
C ASN A 14 -9.67 -3.42 8.88
N ALA A 15 -10.55 -4.38 9.13
CA ALA A 15 -11.32 -5.04 8.07
C ALA A 15 -12.22 -4.07 7.30
N ILE A 16 -12.78 -3.07 7.98
CA ILE A 16 -13.63 -2.05 7.34
C ILE A 16 -12.82 -1.22 6.36
N MET A 17 -11.61 -0.82 6.73
CA MET A 17 -10.72 -0.09 5.84
C MET A 17 -10.33 -0.91 4.63
N ARG A 18 -10.05 -2.22 4.81
CA ARG A 18 -9.77 -3.09 3.67
C ARG A 18 -10.94 -3.17 2.70
N VAL A 19 -12.17 -3.22 3.22
CA VAL A 19 -13.37 -3.23 2.38
C VAL A 19 -13.50 -1.92 1.61
N ILE A 20 -13.32 -0.78 2.27
CA ILE A 20 -13.44 0.54 1.66
C ILE A 20 -12.40 0.73 0.55
N VAL A 21 -11.14 0.48 0.87
CA VAL A 21 -10.04 0.64 -0.08
C VAL A 21 -10.16 -0.37 -1.22
N GLY A 22 -10.51 -1.61 -0.90
CA GLY A 22 -10.72 -2.66 -1.89
C GLY A 22 -11.82 -2.29 -2.89
N ARG A 23 -12.90 -1.69 -2.41
CA ARG A 23 -13.98 -1.22 -3.29
C ARG A 23 -13.52 -0.13 -4.25
N ILE A 24 -12.77 0.85 -3.74
CA ILE A 24 -12.22 1.92 -4.58
C ILE A 24 -11.36 1.32 -5.70
N LEU A 25 -10.51 0.38 -5.35
CA LEU A 25 -9.59 -0.25 -6.31
C LEU A 25 -10.33 -1.14 -7.32
N ARG A 26 -11.31 -1.91 -6.88
CA ARG A 26 -12.09 -2.76 -7.79
C ARG A 26 -12.89 -1.92 -8.76
N GLU A 27 -13.46 -0.81 -8.33
CA GLU A 27 -14.16 0.13 -9.21
C GLU A 27 -13.19 0.75 -10.23
N ALA A 28 -11.92 0.88 -9.89
CA ALA A 28 -10.87 1.30 -10.82
C ALA A 28 -10.26 0.12 -11.60
N GLN A 29 -10.86 -1.06 -11.50
CA GLN A 29 -10.57 -2.28 -12.27
C GLN A 29 -9.29 -3.00 -11.88
N TYR A 30 -8.80 -2.78 -10.66
CA TYR A 30 -7.71 -3.59 -10.08
C TYR A 30 -8.22 -4.94 -9.60
N GLU A 31 -7.39 -5.97 -9.73
CA GLU A 31 -7.55 -7.19 -8.96
C GLU A 31 -6.99 -6.94 -7.57
N VAL A 32 -7.79 -7.19 -6.53
CA VAL A 32 -7.44 -6.82 -5.16
C VAL A 32 -7.17 -8.06 -4.32
N MET A 33 -6.01 -8.08 -3.66
CA MET A 33 -5.67 -9.01 -2.59
C MET A 33 -5.58 -8.25 -1.29
N GLU A 34 -5.77 -8.94 -0.17
CA GLU A 34 -5.80 -8.32 1.15
C GLU A 34 -4.83 -9.02 2.10
N ALA A 35 -4.28 -8.23 3.02
CA ALA A 35 -3.49 -8.72 4.14
C ALA A 35 -3.87 -7.93 5.39
N SER A 36 -3.92 -8.60 6.53
CA SER A 36 -4.35 -7.97 7.78
C SER A 36 -3.18 -7.62 8.71
N ASN A 37 -1.97 -7.98 8.35
CA ASN A 37 -0.77 -7.68 9.12
C ASN A 37 0.48 -7.73 8.23
N GLY A 38 1.61 -7.34 8.80
CA GLY A 38 2.86 -7.25 8.05
C GLY A 38 3.38 -8.59 7.55
N ALA A 39 3.22 -9.66 8.33
CA ALA A 39 3.65 -10.99 7.92
C ALA A 39 2.86 -11.48 6.72
N GLU A 40 1.53 -11.31 6.74
CA GLU A 40 0.67 -11.63 5.61
C GLU A 40 0.99 -10.78 4.39
N ALA A 41 1.35 -9.51 4.61
CA ALA A 41 1.74 -8.61 3.52
C ALA A 41 2.97 -9.12 2.78
N ILE A 42 3.99 -9.53 3.51
CA ILE A 42 5.23 -10.08 2.92
C ILE A 42 4.93 -11.37 2.16
N GLN A 43 4.17 -12.28 2.76
CA GLN A 43 3.77 -13.53 2.13
C GLN A 43 2.93 -13.29 0.87
N GLY A 44 1.96 -12.40 0.96
CA GLY A 44 1.09 -12.03 -0.15
C GLY A 44 1.86 -11.40 -1.31
N PHE A 45 2.81 -10.53 -0.99
CA PHE A 45 3.66 -9.92 -2.00
C PHE A 45 4.49 -10.97 -2.75
N PHE A 46 5.09 -11.88 -2.02
CA PHE A 46 5.90 -12.95 -2.62
C PHE A 46 5.06 -13.86 -3.50
N ARG A 47 3.88 -14.26 -3.02
CA ARG A 47 2.99 -15.21 -3.71
C ARG A 47 2.32 -14.59 -4.93
N ASP A 48 1.73 -13.41 -4.76
CA ASP A 48 0.84 -12.81 -5.76
C ASP A 48 1.52 -11.78 -6.67
N LYS A 49 2.70 -11.29 -6.29
CA LYS A 49 3.48 -10.31 -7.06
C LYS A 49 2.64 -9.12 -7.51
N PRO A 50 2.00 -8.40 -6.58
CA PRO A 50 1.15 -7.27 -6.95
C PRO A 50 1.94 -6.14 -7.60
N ASP A 51 1.27 -5.38 -8.44
CA ASP A 51 1.86 -4.21 -9.10
C ASP A 51 1.97 -3.02 -8.15
N ILE A 52 1.09 -2.95 -7.15
CA ILE A 52 1.05 -1.88 -6.16
C ILE A 52 0.67 -2.45 -4.80
N VAL A 53 1.27 -1.90 -3.75
CA VAL A 53 0.95 -2.24 -2.35
C VAL A 53 0.49 -0.98 -1.64
N LEU A 54 -0.67 -1.07 -0.99
CA LEU A 54 -1.16 -0.01 -0.10
C LEU A 54 -0.92 -0.47 1.32
N MET A 55 -0.04 0.23 2.03
CA MET A 55 0.46 -0.19 3.33
C MET A 55 0.02 0.76 4.43
N ASP A 56 -0.73 0.24 5.39
CA ASP A 56 -1.00 0.95 6.65
C ASP A 56 0.24 0.83 7.55
N LEU A 57 0.60 1.92 8.20
CA LEU A 57 1.74 1.93 9.13
C LEU A 57 1.42 1.36 10.50
N ASN A 58 0.19 1.58 10.96
CA ASN A 58 -0.21 1.27 12.34
C ASN A 58 -0.91 -0.07 12.40
N MET A 59 -0.13 -1.15 12.53
CA MET A 59 -0.65 -2.51 12.65
C MET A 59 0.00 -3.22 13.82
N GLU A 60 -0.73 -4.17 14.41
CA GLU A 60 -0.18 -5.05 15.43
C GLU A 60 0.81 -6.06 14.83
N GLY A 61 1.78 -6.49 15.62
CA GLY A 61 2.80 -7.46 15.22
C GLY A 61 3.89 -6.78 14.40
N ILE A 62 4.19 -7.31 13.21
CA ILE A 62 5.13 -6.67 12.29
C ILE A 62 4.46 -5.40 11.78
N ASP A 63 5.03 -4.25 12.12
CA ASP A 63 4.48 -2.96 11.73
C ASP A 63 4.68 -2.69 10.24
N GLY A 64 4.03 -1.60 9.75
CA GLY A 64 4.09 -1.25 8.34
C GLY A 64 5.51 -0.97 7.84
N THR A 65 6.36 -0.37 8.67
CA THR A 65 7.75 -0.06 8.29
C THR A 65 8.56 -1.34 8.10
N ALA A 66 8.44 -2.29 9.02
CA ALA A 66 9.12 -3.59 8.89
C ALA A 66 8.60 -4.38 7.68
N ALA A 67 7.30 -4.30 7.41
CA ALA A 67 6.71 -4.95 6.24
C ALA A 67 7.24 -4.34 4.94
N ILE A 68 7.38 -3.02 4.88
CA ILE A 68 7.97 -2.33 3.72
C ILE A 68 9.39 -2.82 3.47
N ARG A 69 10.21 -2.93 4.52
CA ARG A 69 11.58 -3.46 4.39
C ARG A 69 11.59 -4.89 3.87
N GLY A 70 10.70 -5.74 4.40
CA GLY A 70 10.59 -7.13 3.97
C GLY A 70 10.21 -7.25 2.50
N ILE A 71 9.26 -6.45 2.04
CA ILE A 71 8.84 -6.43 0.64
C ILE A 71 9.97 -5.93 -0.26
N LEU A 72 10.67 -4.88 0.14
CA LEU A 72 11.77 -4.33 -0.66
C LEU A 72 12.99 -5.25 -0.72
N GLN A 73 13.16 -6.15 0.25
CA GLN A 73 14.16 -7.21 0.17
C GLN A 73 13.81 -8.24 -0.91
N ILE A 74 12.52 -8.53 -1.08
CA ILE A 74 12.06 -9.45 -2.13
C ILE A 74 12.21 -8.79 -3.50
N ASN A 75 11.77 -7.53 -3.62
CA ASN A 75 11.86 -6.77 -4.85
C ASN A 75 12.16 -5.29 -4.54
N PRO A 76 13.40 -4.84 -4.77
CA PRO A 76 13.75 -3.42 -4.53
C PRO A 76 12.96 -2.43 -5.37
N ALA A 77 12.37 -2.88 -6.47
CA ALA A 77 11.54 -2.04 -7.34
C ALA A 77 10.05 -2.06 -6.95
N ALA A 78 9.69 -2.71 -5.85
CA ALA A 78 8.30 -2.78 -5.40
C ALA A 78 7.72 -1.38 -5.23
N ARG A 79 6.48 -1.21 -5.66
CA ARG A 79 5.77 0.07 -5.56
C ARG A 79 4.83 0.03 -4.38
N ILE A 80 5.16 0.82 -3.37
CA ILE A 80 4.43 0.86 -2.10
C ILE A 80 3.94 2.28 -1.86
N VAL A 81 2.63 2.41 -1.68
CA VAL A 81 2.00 3.66 -1.25
C VAL A 81 1.59 3.48 0.20
N VAL A 82 2.08 4.35 1.08
CA VAL A 82 1.76 4.32 2.50
C VAL A 82 0.49 5.10 2.76
N CYS A 83 -0.42 4.51 3.53
CA CYS A 83 -1.66 5.15 3.97
C CYS A 83 -1.64 5.24 5.49
N SER A 84 -1.65 6.44 6.04
CA SER A 84 -1.56 6.63 7.49
C SER A 84 -2.21 7.93 7.93
N ALA A 85 -2.60 7.99 9.20
CA ALA A 85 -3.14 9.21 9.81
C ALA A 85 -2.06 10.26 10.11
N THR A 86 -0.78 9.86 10.16
CA THR A 86 0.28 10.81 10.46
C THR A 86 0.59 11.74 9.29
N SER A 87 0.85 13.00 9.60
CA SER A 87 1.36 13.98 8.65
C SER A 87 2.74 14.50 9.05
N ASP A 88 3.41 13.80 9.98
CA ASP A 88 4.76 14.16 10.42
C ASP A 88 5.74 14.07 9.26
N ALA A 89 6.33 15.20 8.89
CA ALA A 89 7.22 15.29 7.74
C ALA A 89 8.45 14.39 7.86
N HIS A 90 8.96 14.20 9.08
CA HIS A 90 10.13 13.33 9.31
C HIS A 90 9.79 11.86 9.03
N ILE A 91 8.62 11.42 9.48
CA ILE A 91 8.16 10.05 9.24
C ILE A 91 7.94 9.83 7.75
N VAL A 92 7.24 10.74 7.09
CA VAL A 92 6.96 10.64 5.65
C VAL A 92 8.27 10.60 4.86
N LEU A 93 9.20 11.50 5.16
CA LEU A 93 10.47 11.58 4.46
C LEU A 93 11.31 10.30 4.65
N ASN A 94 11.33 9.76 5.87
CA ASN A 94 12.06 8.52 6.14
C ASN A 94 11.49 7.33 5.37
N LEU A 95 10.16 7.26 5.23
CA LEU A 95 9.51 6.19 4.45
C LEU A 95 9.83 6.30 2.96
N LEU A 96 9.85 7.51 2.42
CA LEU A 96 10.24 7.74 1.03
C LEU A 96 11.71 7.39 0.80
N ARG A 97 12.59 7.72 1.74
CA ARG A 97 14.01 7.34 1.68
C ARG A 97 14.20 5.83 1.78
N LEU A 98 13.36 5.15 2.55
CA LEU A 98 13.38 3.69 2.66
C LEU A 98 13.01 3.02 1.33
N GLY A 99 12.19 3.66 0.52
CA GLY A 99 11.82 3.16 -0.79
C GLY A 99 10.33 3.20 -1.11
N ALA A 100 9.49 3.75 -0.21
CA ALA A 100 8.08 3.97 -0.53
C ALA A 100 7.95 4.94 -1.71
N LYS A 101 7.00 4.70 -2.58
CA LYS A 101 6.80 5.49 -3.80
C LYS A 101 5.72 6.55 -3.66
N GLY A 102 4.97 6.53 -2.57
CA GLY A 102 3.93 7.51 -2.32
C GLY A 102 3.41 7.45 -0.91
N TYR A 103 2.64 8.47 -0.55
CA TYR A 103 2.07 8.61 0.79
C TYR A 103 0.72 9.28 0.68
N VAL A 104 -0.28 8.73 1.38
CA VAL A 104 -1.62 9.30 1.46
C VAL A 104 -2.02 9.43 2.92
N THR A 105 -2.44 10.61 3.33
CA THR A 105 -2.88 10.86 4.71
C THR A 105 -4.35 10.49 4.89
N LYS A 106 -4.65 9.74 5.92
CA LYS A 106 -6.03 9.42 6.30
C LYS A 106 -6.65 10.60 7.07
N PRO A 107 -7.93 10.92 6.85
CA PRO A 107 -8.81 10.36 5.84
C PRO A 107 -8.47 10.88 4.43
N PHE A 108 -8.69 10.07 3.43
CA PHE A 108 -8.45 10.44 2.03
C PHE A 108 -9.72 10.24 1.20
N THR A 109 -9.79 10.94 0.06
CA THR A 109 -10.83 10.70 -0.92
C THR A 109 -10.38 9.60 -1.89
N PRO A 110 -11.32 8.92 -2.57
CA PRO A 110 -10.93 7.98 -3.63
C PRO A 110 -10.01 8.59 -4.68
N GLU A 111 -10.27 9.84 -5.05
CA GLU A 111 -9.45 10.57 -6.03
C GLU A 111 -8.00 10.72 -5.56
N LYS A 112 -7.78 11.13 -4.31
CA LYS A 112 -6.43 11.28 -3.75
C LYS A 112 -5.69 9.95 -3.70
N LEU A 113 -6.39 8.88 -3.32
CA LEU A 113 -5.80 7.55 -3.29
C LEU A 113 -5.37 7.10 -4.69
N LEU A 114 -6.27 7.21 -5.66
CA LEU A 114 -6.00 6.78 -7.03
C LEU A 114 -4.90 7.62 -7.67
N ASN A 115 -4.86 8.93 -7.40
CA ASN A 115 -3.79 9.79 -7.90
C ASN A 115 -2.42 9.38 -7.35
N ALA A 116 -2.34 9.04 -6.06
CA ALA A 116 -1.10 8.58 -5.45
C ALA A 116 -0.65 7.24 -6.07
N ILE A 117 -1.59 6.34 -6.33
CA ILE A 117 -1.30 5.05 -6.97
C ILE A 117 -0.79 5.28 -8.39
N ASP A 118 -1.45 6.12 -9.18
CA ASP A 118 -1.04 6.42 -10.55
C ASP A 118 0.38 7.00 -10.58
N ALA A 119 0.69 7.92 -9.67
CA ALA A 119 2.03 8.49 -9.55
C ALA A 119 3.08 7.43 -9.18
N ALA A 120 2.76 6.53 -8.28
CA ALA A 120 3.66 5.44 -7.88
C ALA A 120 3.90 4.46 -9.02
N LEU A 121 2.88 4.16 -9.82
CA LEU A 121 3.00 3.26 -10.96
C LEU A 121 3.79 3.89 -12.11
N ALA A 122 3.79 5.20 -12.22
CA ALA A 122 4.54 5.93 -13.23
C ALA A 122 6.01 6.14 -12.86
N ALA A 123 6.36 5.94 -11.59
CA ALA A 123 7.71 6.20 -11.08
C ALA A 123 8.71 5.12 -11.49
#